data_ea1211a415d8334b65f2ec01af3967d6
#
_entry.id   ea1211a415d8334b65f2ec01af3967d6
#
_cell.length_a   1.000
_cell.length_b   1.000
_cell.length_c   1.000
_cell.angle_alpha   90.00
_cell.angle_beta   90.00
_cell.angle_gamma   90.00
#
_symmetry.space_group_name_H-M   'P 1'
#
loop_
_entity.id
_entity.type
_entity.pdbx_description
1 polymer ?
#
loop_
_entity_poly.entity_id
_entity_poly.type
_entity_poly.pdbx_seq_one_letter_code
_entity_poly.pdbx_strand_id
1 'polypeptide(L)'
;MLFRSVDVFEARNRIGGRVRSEAEFAPGQVIEFGAELIGKNHSNWMRYAKTFGIKLTSVDDGSDSVREVLVDGKRYLGDDARQLEKEMEPGYEALNSDAKRANSQEPWKTPEAEQFDRMSVADRLSQMTLTDRARLTLARELELDMAVPLENMNYLALMCTIHAHGVEKFWTDTEVYRAENGNQTLASYLAGGIRGTMHLDCPVTNV
;
A
#
# COMPACT_ATOMS: atom_id res chain seq x y z
N MET A 1 -6.76 21.23 22.58
CA MET A 1 -7.83 20.55 23.33
C MET A 1 -7.17 19.46 24.17
N LEU A 2 -7.21 19.55 25.49
CA LEU A 2 -6.62 18.56 26.37
C LEU A 2 -7.66 17.47 26.66
N PHE A 3 -7.58 16.35 25.97
CA PHE A 3 -8.36 15.16 26.35
C PHE A 3 -7.86 14.70 27.72
N ARG A 4 -8.75 14.64 28.69
CA ARG A 4 -8.37 14.27 30.07
C ARG A 4 -8.23 12.77 30.24
N SER A 5 -9.00 11.98 29.52
CA SER A 5 -8.90 10.53 29.41
C SER A 5 -9.64 10.04 28.15
N VAL A 6 -9.24 8.87 27.64
CA VAL A 6 -9.92 8.21 26.52
C VAL A 6 -9.97 6.73 26.86
N ASP A 7 -11.16 6.11 26.75
CA ASP A 7 -11.29 4.65 26.79
C ASP A 7 -11.32 4.10 25.38
N VAL A 8 -10.54 3.04 25.13
CA VAL A 8 -10.44 2.38 23.85
C VAL A 8 -10.98 0.96 24.00
N PHE A 9 -11.91 0.58 23.14
CA PHE A 9 -12.50 -0.75 23.10
C PHE A 9 -11.99 -1.49 21.87
N GLU A 10 -11.34 -2.61 22.07
CA GLU A 10 -10.81 -3.49 21.03
C GLU A 10 -11.47 -4.86 21.14
N ALA A 11 -12.04 -5.34 20.04
CA ALA A 11 -12.77 -6.61 19.99
C ALA A 11 -11.86 -7.83 20.19
N ARG A 12 -10.59 -7.73 19.87
CA ARG A 12 -9.61 -8.81 20.01
C ARG A 12 -8.82 -8.69 21.31
N ASN A 13 -8.11 -9.76 21.65
CA ASN A 13 -7.17 -9.78 22.78
C ASN A 13 -5.84 -9.08 22.51
N ARG A 14 -5.70 -8.37 21.38
CA ARG A 14 -4.50 -7.68 20.94
C ARG A 14 -4.80 -6.35 20.27
N ILE A 15 -3.87 -5.43 20.37
CA ILE A 15 -3.85 -4.17 19.61
C ILE A 15 -3.27 -4.37 18.20
N GLY A 16 -3.41 -3.35 17.35
CA GLY A 16 -2.81 -3.30 16.01
C GLY A 16 -3.79 -3.57 14.87
N GLY A 17 -4.96 -4.18 15.14
CA GLY A 17 -5.98 -4.41 14.11
C GLY A 17 -5.45 -5.21 12.92
N ARG A 18 -5.35 -4.58 11.74
CA ARG A 18 -4.81 -5.16 10.50
C ARG A 18 -3.27 -5.25 10.46
N VAL A 19 -2.58 -4.75 11.46
CA VAL A 19 -1.14 -4.92 11.65
C VAL A 19 -0.92 -5.98 12.72
N ARG A 20 -0.23 -7.06 12.35
CA ARG A 20 0.08 -8.16 13.24
C ARG A 20 1.47 -8.70 12.92
N SER A 21 2.37 -8.64 13.89
CA SER A 21 3.72 -9.19 13.79
C SER A 21 3.87 -10.31 14.81
N GLU A 22 4.48 -11.43 14.42
CA GLU A 22 4.72 -12.60 15.25
C GLU A 22 6.19 -12.96 15.25
N ALA A 23 6.81 -12.93 16.42
CA ALA A 23 8.22 -13.28 16.61
C ALA A 23 8.44 -14.76 16.96
N GLU A 24 7.39 -15.45 17.41
CA GLU A 24 7.48 -16.84 17.87
C GLU A 24 7.21 -17.87 16.77
N PHE A 25 6.70 -17.44 15.62
CA PHE A 25 6.35 -18.32 14.50
C PHE A 25 7.59 -18.99 13.88
N ALA A 26 8.69 -18.25 13.74
CA ALA A 26 9.96 -18.78 13.25
C ALA A 26 11.10 -18.23 14.10
N PRO A 27 11.99 -19.09 14.68
CA PRO A 27 13.07 -18.65 15.55
C PRO A 27 13.96 -17.59 14.90
N GLY A 28 14.15 -16.46 15.56
CA GLY A 28 15.01 -15.37 15.11
C GLY A 28 14.43 -14.52 13.97
N GLN A 29 13.15 -14.73 13.61
CA GLN A 29 12.49 -13.95 12.57
C GLN A 29 11.20 -13.33 13.09
N VAL A 30 10.88 -12.16 12.60
CA VAL A 30 9.57 -11.53 12.78
C VAL A 30 8.78 -11.70 11.49
N ILE A 31 7.61 -12.34 11.59
CA ILE A 31 6.71 -12.57 10.46
C ILE A 31 5.53 -11.61 10.56
N GLU A 32 5.22 -10.93 9.46
CA GLU A 32 4.07 -10.06 9.36
C GLU A 32 2.84 -10.86 8.87
N PHE A 33 1.76 -10.83 9.64
CA PHE A 33 0.46 -11.42 9.29
C PHE A 33 -0.56 -10.36 8.84
N GLY A 34 -0.09 -9.18 8.46
CA GLY A 34 -0.90 -8.05 8.05
C GLY A 34 -0.09 -7.06 7.25
N ALA A 35 -0.27 -5.76 7.51
CA ALA A 35 0.48 -4.71 6.82
C ALA A 35 1.99 -4.87 7.04
N GLU A 36 2.70 -5.17 5.97
CA GLU A 36 4.11 -5.56 6.01
C GLU A 36 5.04 -4.43 5.59
N LEU A 37 4.69 -3.69 4.54
CA LEU A 37 5.62 -2.77 3.89
C LEU A 37 5.36 -1.31 4.27
N ILE A 38 6.43 -0.54 4.40
CA ILE A 38 6.42 0.87 4.78
C ILE A 38 7.11 1.67 3.69
N GLY A 39 6.44 2.73 3.22
CA GLY A 39 6.98 3.64 2.20
C GLY A 39 7.82 4.77 2.78
N LYS A 40 8.80 5.25 2.00
CA LYS A 40 9.50 6.53 2.27
C LYS A 40 8.52 7.69 2.28
N ASN A 41 7.46 7.61 1.49
CA ASN A 41 6.39 8.59 1.35
C ASN A 41 5.30 8.47 2.44
N HIS A 42 5.36 7.45 3.31
CA HIS A 42 4.46 7.32 4.47
C HIS A 42 4.90 8.26 5.61
N SER A 43 4.70 9.56 5.43
CA SER A 43 5.24 10.62 6.28
C SER A 43 4.91 10.46 7.77
N ASN A 44 3.71 10.00 8.12
CA ASN A 44 3.32 9.75 9.50
C ASN A 44 4.08 8.56 10.10
N TRP A 45 4.23 7.47 9.33
CA TRP A 45 5.02 6.32 9.74
C TRP A 45 6.47 6.71 10.01
N MET A 46 7.10 7.41 9.05
CA MET A 46 8.48 7.88 9.16
C MET A 46 8.68 8.80 10.37
N ARG A 47 7.72 9.71 10.62
CA ARG A 47 7.72 10.58 11.80
C ARG A 47 7.64 9.79 13.10
N TYR A 48 6.75 8.81 13.20
CA TYR A 48 6.61 7.99 14.40
C TYR A 48 7.78 7.04 14.59
N ALA A 49 8.33 6.46 13.52
CA ALA A 49 9.55 5.66 13.60
C ALA A 49 10.68 6.47 14.26
N LYS A 50 10.88 7.72 13.81
CA LYS A 50 11.85 8.63 14.42
C LYS A 50 11.51 8.96 15.90
N THR A 51 10.23 9.24 16.19
CA THR A 51 9.78 9.63 17.54
C THR A 51 9.98 8.52 18.55
N PHE A 52 9.70 7.27 18.18
CA PHE A 52 9.78 6.11 19.07
C PHE A 52 11.10 5.32 18.92
N GLY A 53 12.02 5.76 18.06
CA GLY A 53 13.27 5.05 17.81
C GLY A 53 13.09 3.69 17.16
N ILE A 54 12.03 3.51 16.36
CA ILE A 54 11.77 2.27 15.61
C ILE A 54 12.77 2.20 14.46
N LYS A 55 13.59 1.16 14.45
CA LYS A 55 14.53 0.90 13.36
C LYS A 55 13.80 0.31 12.18
N LEU A 56 14.12 0.82 10.97
CA LEU A 56 13.58 0.34 9.71
C LEU A 56 14.69 -0.35 8.92
N THR A 57 14.37 -1.51 8.37
CA THR A 57 15.25 -2.28 7.48
C THR A 57 14.72 -2.17 6.06
N SER A 58 15.62 -1.92 5.09
CA SER A 58 15.25 -1.96 3.67
C SER A 58 14.88 -3.37 3.27
N VAL A 59 13.81 -3.51 2.48
CA VAL A 59 13.44 -4.79 1.85
C VAL A 59 14.16 -4.98 0.51
N ASP A 60 14.71 -3.90 -0.04
CA ASP A 60 15.60 -3.94 -1.19
C ASP A 60 16.99 -4.33 -0.70
N ASP A 61 17.47 -5.48 -1.14
CA ASP A 61 18.80 -6.02 -0.80
C ASP A 61 19.92 -5.41 -1.67
N GLY A 62 19.58 -4.46 -2.56
CA GLY A 62 20.51 -3.83 -3.48
C GLY A 62 21.03 -4.77 -4.57
N SER A 63 20.43 -5.95 -4.71
CA SER A 63 20.81 -6.86 -5.79
C SER A 63 20.20 -6.35 -7.11
N ASP A 64 21.04 -6.28 -8.14
CA ASP A 64 20.63 -6.02 -9.54
C ASP A 64 19.95 -7.28 -10.16
N SER A 65 19.36 -8.12 -9.31
CA SER A 65 18.69 -9.33 -9.73
C SER A 65 17.46 -8.95 -10.54
N VAL A 66 17.46 -9.39 -11.79
CA VAL A 66 16.30 -9.24 -12.66
C VAL A 66 15.11 -9.87 -11.98
N ARG A 67 14.09 -9.09 -11.71
CA ARG A 67 12.82 -9.60 -11.18
C ARG A 67 12.34 -10.75 -12.05
N GLU A 68 12.12 -11.88 -11.42
CA GLU A 68 11.36 -12.95 -12.03
C GLU A 68 9.88 -12.58 -11.97
N VAL A 69 9.20 -12.57 -13.11
CA VAL A 69 7.78 -12.26 -13.19
C VAL A 69 7.02 -13.52 -13.59
N LEU A 70 6.07 -13.94 -12.75
CA LEU A 70 5.17 -15.04 -13.03
C LEU A 70 3.73 -14.50 -13.14
N VAL A 71 3.16 -14.54 -14.32
CA VAL A 71 1.80 -14.08 -14.60
C VAL A 71 1.02 -15.15 -15.34
N ASP A 72 -0.13 -15.54 -14.81
CA ASP A 72 -1.03 -16.57 -15.36
C ASP A 72 -0.30 -17.85 -15.81
N GLY A 73 0.63 -18.32 -14.97
CA GLY A 73 1.42 -19.54 -15.20
C GLY A 73 2.58 -19.38 -16.20
N LYS A 74 2.75 -18.19 -16.79
CA LYS A 74 3.89 -17.89 -17.67
C LYS A 74 4.97 -17.16 -16.90
N ARG A 75 6.20 -17.70 -16.97
CA ARG A 75 7.39 -17.17 -16.30
C ARG A 75 8.20 -16.32 -17.28
N TYR A 76 8.55 -15.12 -16.88
CA TYR A 76 9.43 -14.20 -17.60
C TYR A 76 10.72 -14.03 -16.81
N LEU A 77 11.87 -14.22 -17.46
CA LEU A 77 13.20 -14.19 -16.84
C LEU A 77 14.17 -13.36 -17.67
N GLY A 78 15.19 -12.79 -17.03
CA GLY A 78 16.30 -12.14 -17.71
C GLY A 78 15.85 -11.07 -18.70
N ASP A 79 16.24 -11.19 -19.97
CA ASP A 79 15.91 -10.22 -21.02
C ASP A 79 14.42 -10.14 -21.33
N ASP A 80 13.69 -11.27 -21.20
CA ASP A 80 12.24 -11.29 -21.45
C ASP A 80 11.49 -10.54 -20.33
N ALA A 81 11.94 -10.63 -19.09
CA ALA A 81 11.40 -9.82 -17.98
C ALA A 81 11.68 -8.33 -18.19
N ARG A 82 12.92 -7.97 -18.55
CA ARG A 82 13.27 -6.56 -18.90
C ARG A 82 12.46 -6.02 -20.08
N GLN A 83 12.19 -6.86 -21.06
CA GLN A 83 11.36 -6.48 -22.21
C GLN A 83 9.91 -6.27 -21.80
N LEU A 84 9.38 -7.12 -20.90
CA LEU A 84 8.04 -6.96 -20.34
C LEU A 84 7.90 -5.65 -19.55
N GLU A 85 8.88 -5.31 -18.71
CA GLU A 85 8.92 -4.03 -17.98
C GLU A 85 8.84 -2.83 -18.94
N LYS A 86 9.63 -2.82 -20.01
CA LYS A 86 9.57 -1.77 -21.04
C LYS A 86 8.21 -1.70 -21.73
N GLU A 87 7.55 -2.82 -21.95
CA GLU A 87 6.21 -2.84 -22.53
C GLU A 87 5.14 -2.32 -21.58
N MET A 88 5.39 -2.36 -20.27
CA MET A 88 4.50 -1.79 -19.25
C MET A 88 4.68 -0.27 -19.07
N GLU A 89 5.85 0.29 -19.40
CA GLU A 89 6.16 1.73 -19.23
C GLU A 89 5.04 2.66 -19.76
N PRO A 90 4.48 2.46 -20.97
CA PRO A 90 3.40 3.33 -21.46
C PRO A 90 2.13 3.29 -20.59
N GLY A 91 1.88 2.17 -19.90
CA GLY A 91 0.79 2.03 -18.95
C GLY A 91 1.02 2.87 -17.69
N TYR A 92 2.20 2.79 -17.10
CA TYR A 92 2.58 3.62 -15.95
C TYR A 92 2.58 5.11 -16.32
N GLU A 93 3.10 5.47 -17.50
CA GLU A 93 3.10 6.86 -17.97
C GLU A 93 1.68 7.41 -18.12
N ALA A 94 0.74 6.62 -18.66
CA ALA A 94 -0.66 7.01 -18.80
C ALA A 94 -1.33 7.21 -17.43
N LEU A 95 -1.13 6.27 -16.49
CA LEU A 95 -1.65 6.37 -15.12
C LEU A 95 -1.05 7.59 -14.39
N ASN A 96 0.25 7.82 -14.51
CA ASN A 96 0.92 8.98 -13.94
C ASN A 96 0.42 10.30 -14.53
N SER A 97 0.22 10.34 -15.84
CA SER A 97 -0.32 11.52 -16.53
C SER A 97 -1.72 11.88 -16.03
N ASP A 98 -2.58 10.89 -15.88
CA ASP A 98 -3.93 11.09 -15.34
C ASP A 98 -3.87 11.50 -13.86
N ALA A 99 -3.04 10.83 -13.07
CA ALA A 99 -2.87 11.11 -11.64
C ALA A 99 -2.34 12.54 -11.37
N LYS A 100 -1.49 13.11 -12.23
CA LYS A 100 -1.03 14.51 -12.12
C LYS A 100 -2.18 15.52 -12.15
N ARG A 101 -3.31 15.18 -12.74
CA ARG A 101 -4.52 16.02 -12.82
C ARG A 101 -5.43 15.86 -11.60
N ALA A 102 -5.22 14.83 -10.79
CA ALA A 102 -6.07 14.52 -9.65
C ALA A 102 -5.89 15.51 -8.50
N ASN A 103 -6.97 15.83 -7.81
CA ASN A 103 -6.94 16.51 -6.52
C ASN A 103 -7.16 15.47 -5.40
N SER A 104 -6.08 14.96 -4.84
CA SER A 104 -6.17 13.91 -3.82
C SER A 104 -6.75 14.36 -2.48
N GLN A 105 -6.81 15.67 -2.22
CA GLN A 105 -7.43 16.22 -1.00
C GLN A 105 -8.95 16.43 -1.16
N GLU A 106 -9.38 16.78 -2.37
CA GLU A 106 -10.76 17.03 -2.72
C GLU A 106 -11.08 16.36 -4.06
N PRO A 107 -11.21 15.01 -4.10
CA PRO A 107 -11.35 14.25 -5.35
C PRO A 107 -12.41 14.76 -6.30
N TRP A 108 -13.51 15.28 -5.77
CA TRP A 108 -14.62 15.88 -6.52
C TRP A 108 -14.25 17.18 -7.26
N LYS A 109 -13.10 17.77 -6.96
CA LYS A 109 -12.54 18.94 -7.68
C LYS A 109 -11.55 18.56 -8.77
N THR A 110 -11.28 17.29 -8.96
CA THR A 110 -10.48 16.81 -10.09
C THR A 110 -11.19 17.18 -11.39
N PRO A 111 -10.49 17.73 -12.39
CA PRO A 111 -11.10 17.92 -13.71
C PRO A 111 -11.71 16.63 -14.24
N GLU A 112 -12.96 16.68 -14.71
CA GLU A 112 -13.70 15.50 -15.20
C GLU A 112 -13.95 14.43 -14.12
N ALA A 113 -13.99 14.81 -12.83
CA ALA A 113 -14.15 13.89 -11.70
C ALA A 113 -15.34 12.94 -11.87
N GLU A 114 -16.49 13.44 -12.31
CA GLU A 114 -17.70 12.62 -12.51
C GLU A 114 -17.49 11.52 -13.56
N GLN A 115 -16.74 11.80 -14.62
CA GLN A 115 -16.40 10.80 -15.65
C GLN A 115 -15.48 9.72 -15.09
N PHE A 116 -14.43 10.13 -14.38
CA PHE A 116 -13.47 9.19 -13.79
C PHE A 116 -14.04 8.39 -12.61
N ASP A 117 -14.99 8.97 -11.88
CA ASP A 117 -15.68 8.28 -10.79
C ASP A 117 -16.62 7.16 -11.28
N ARG A 118 -17.14 7.29 -12.50
CA ARG A 118 -17.96 6.25 -13.15
C ARG A 118 -17.15 5.20 -13.91
N MET A 119 -15.86 5.39 -14.02
CA MET A 119 -14.95 4.51 -14.76
C MET A 119 -14.29 3.51 -13.82
N SER A 120 -14.21 2.25 -14.22
CA SER A 120 -13.38 1.27 -13.55
C SER A 120 -11.93 1.35 -14.06
N VAL A 121 -11.00 0.80 -13.27
CA VAL A 121 -9.60 0.66 -13.72
C VAL A 121 -9.51 -0.29 -14.92
N ALA A 122 -10.36 -1.32 -14.99
CA ALA A 122 -10.46 -2.21 -16.15
C ALA A 122 -10.83 -1.42 -17.43
N ASP A 123 -11.83 -0.53 -17.35
CA ASP A 123 -12.22 0.32 -18.47
C ASP A 123 -11.05 1.17 -18.95
N ARG A 124 -10.33 1.79 -18.02
CA ARG A 124 -9.17 2.64 -18.37
C ARG A 124 -8.04 1.85 -19.02
N LEU A 125 -7.66 0.69 -18.47
CA LEU A 125 -6.63 -0.17 -19.05
C LEU A 125 -7.01 -0.67 -20.45
N SER A 126 -8.29 -0.92 -20.71
CA SER A 126 -8.77 -1.34 -22.03
C SER A 126 -8.55 -0.30 -23.12
N GLN A 127 -8.52 0.99 -22.75
CA GLN A 127 -8.32 2.13 -23.64
C GLN A 127 -6.84 2.41 -23.94
N MET A 128 -5.91 1.79 -23.18
CA MET A 128 -4.46 2.01 -23.35
C MET A 128 -3.91 1.17 -24.50
N THR A 129 -2.94 1.71 -25.22
CA THR A 129 -2.19 0.97 -26.24
C THR A 129 -1.05 0.21 -25.56
N LEU A 130 -1.31 -1.04 -25.20
CA LEU A 130 -0.37 -1.96 -24.56
C LEU A 130 -0.38 -3.31 -25.27
N THR A 131 0.73 -4.03 -25.21
CA THR A 131 0.74 -5.45 -25.60
C THR A 131 -0.16 -6.24 -24.62
N ASP A 132 -0.70 -7.38 -25.07
CA ASP A 132 -1.58 -8.20 -24.22
C ASP A 132 -0.89 -8.63 -22.92
N ARG A 133 0.39 -9.03 -23.00
CA ARG A 133 1.16 -9.44 -21.82
C ARG A 133 1.44 -8.27 -20.87
N ALA A 134 1.75 -7.08 -21.38
CA ALA A 134 1.95 -5.90 -20.55
C ALA A 134 0.65 -5.46 -19.86
N ARG A 135 -0.46 -5.46 -20.59
CA ARG A 135 -1.78 -5.17 -20.03
C ARG A 135 -2.16 -6.14 -18.93
N LEU A 136 -1.96 -7.43 -19.16
CA LEU A 136 -2.25 -8.48 -18.19
C LEU A 136 -1.38 -8.32 -16.94
N THR A 137 -0.07 -8.09 -17.11
CA THR A 137 0.85 -7.94 -15.98
C THR A 137 0.52 -6.70 -15.14
N LEU A 138 0.30 -5.55 -15.78
CA LEU A 138 -0.10 -4.33 -15.09
C LEU A 138 -1.45 -4.49 -14.38
N ALA A 139 -2.39 -5.21 -14.98
CA ALA A 139 -3.67 -5.53 -14.36
C ALA A 139 -3.47 -6.34 -13.06
N ARG A 140 -2.64 -7.39 -13.10
CA ARG A 140 -2.37 -8.23 -11.92
C ARG A 140 -1.60 -7.49 -10.83
N GLU A 141 -0.66 -6.63 -11.21
CA GLU A 141 0.06 -5.78 -10.26
C GLU A 141 -0.92 -4.86 -9.49
N LEU A 142 -1.77 -4.13 -10.21
CA LEU A 142 -2.77 -3.25 -9.58
C LEU A 142 -3.78 -4.01 -8.70
N GLU A 143 -4.21 -5.21 -9.11
CA GLU A 143 -5.10 -6.05 -8.30
C GLU A 143 -4.42 -6.53 -7.01
N LEU A 144 -3.13 -6.88 -7.07
CA LEU A 144 -2.36 -7.29 -5.90
C LEU A 144 -2.16 -6.12 -4.94
N ASP A 145 -1.74 -4.97 -5.44
CA ASP A 145 -1.47 -3.78 -4.63
C ASP A 145 -2.72 -3.24 -3.94
N MET A 146 -3.84 -3.22 -4.65
CA MET A 146 -5.10 -2.66 -4.14
C MET A 146 -6.02 -3.70 -3.50
N ALA A 147 -5.74 -4.99 -3.65
CA ALA A 147 -6.56 -6.10 -3.17
C ALA A 147 -8.03 -6.02 -3.64
N VAL A 148 -8.26 -5.49 -4.84
CA VAL A 148 -9.59 -5.29 -5.45
C VAL A 148 -9.53 -5.69 -6.92
N PRO A 149 -10.49 -6.48 -7.45
CA PRO A 149 -10.61 -6.73 -8.88
C PRO A 149 -10.76 -5.42 -9.67
N LEU A 150 -10.12 -5.31 -10.83
CA LEU A 150 -10.08 -4.05 -11.60
C LEU A 150 -11.45 -3.52 -11.98
N GLU A 151 -12.42 -4.39 -12.22
CA GLU A 151 -13.80 -4.03 -12.56
C GLU A 151 -14.51 -3.33 -11.40
N ASN A 152 -14.09 -3.60 -10.16
CA ASN A 152 -14.62 -3.02 -8.94
C ASN A 152 -13.77 -1.87 -8.40
N MET A 153 -12.62 -1.61 -9.02
CA MET A 153 -11.70 -0.56 -8.62
C MET A 153 -12.07 0.75 -9.31
N ASN A 154 -12.44 1.75 -8.51
CA ASN A 154 -12.79 3.08 -9.01
C ASN A 154 -11.56 3.82 -9.54
N TYR A 155 -11.63 4.32 -10.77
CA TYR A 155 -10.48 4.94 -11.42
C TYR A 155 -10.08 6.28 -10.80
N LEU A 156 -11.04 7.12 -10.41
CA LEU A 156 -10.75 8.38 -9.72
C LEU A 156 -10.02 8.13 -8.40
N ALA A 157 -10.42 7.10 -7.65
CA ALA A 157 -9.76 6.72 -6.41
C ALA A 157 -8.31 6.29 -6.65
N LEU A 158 -8.04 5.49 -7.69
CA LEU A 158 -6.66 5.11 -8.07
C LEU A 158 -5.82 6.34 -8.44
N MET A 159 -6.35 7.24 -9.28
CA MET A 159 -5.67 8.49 -9.65
C MET A 159 -5.29 9.31 -8.40
N CYS A 160 -6.23 9.48 -7.47
CA CYS A 160 -5.99 10.20 -6.21
C CYS A 160 -4.95 9.51 -5.32
N THR A 161 -4.95 8.17 -5.31
CA THR A 161 -3.95 7.37 -4.56
C THR A 161 -2.56 7.58 -5.15
N ILE A 162 -2.38 7.42 -6.45
CA ILE A 162 -1.10 7.65 -7.13
C ILE A 162 -0.63 9.10 -6.92
N HIS A 163 -1.53 10.09 -7.03
CA HIS A 163 -1.22 11.50 -6.78
C HIS A 163 -0.74 11.73 -5.33
N ALA A 164 -1.46 11.21 -4.36
CA ALA A 164 -1.16 11.41 -2.93
C ALA A 164 0.21 10.84 -2.54
N HIS A 165 0.67 9.81 -3.24
CA HIS A 165 1.97 9.17 -3.00
C HIS A 165 3.10 9.72 -3.88
N GLY A 166 2.86 10.81 -4.62
CA GLY A 166 3.88 11.54 -5.37
C GLY A 166 4.09 11.07 -6.79
N VAL A 167 3.03 10.55 -7.41
CA VAL A 167 2.95 10.11 -8.81
C VAL A 167 4.00 9.03 -9.12
N GLU A 168 5.16 9.40 -9.69
CA GLU A 168 6.23 8.45 -10.02
C GLU A 168 6.74 7.69 -8.77
N LYS A 169 6.75 8.34 -7.61
CA LYS A 169 7.18 7.74 -6.33
C LYS A 169 6.20 6.70 -5.78
N PHE A 170 4.97 6.69 -6.26
CA PHE A 170 4.02 5.66 -5.92
C PHE A 170 4.58 4.26 -6.25
N TRP A 171 5.22 4.11 -7.39
CA TRP A 171 5.75 2.84 -7.88
C TRP A 171 7.07 2.40 -7.23
N THR A 172 7.80 3.32 -6.60
CA THR A 172 9.17 3.06 -6.12
C THR A 172 9.38 3.27 -4.62
N ASP A 173 8.54 4.10 -3.98
CA ASP A 173 8.78 4.57 -2.61
C ASP A 173 7.75 4.07 -1.59
N THR A 174 6.72 3.30 -2.01
CA THR A 174 5.63 2.86 -1.12
C THR A 174 5.95 1.58 -0.34
N GLU A 175 6.87 0.75 -0.83
CA GLU A 175 7.13 -0.59 -0.30
C GLU A 175 8.62 -0.87 -0.11
N VAL A 176 9.28 -0.04 0.70
CA VAL A 176 10.76 -0.05 0.80
C VAL A 176 11.31 -0.45 2.15
N TYR A 177 10.50 -0.43 3.21
CA TYR A 177 10.96 -0.73 4.56
C TYR A 177 10.04 -1.72 5.30
N ARG A 178 10.62 -2.37 6.31
CA ARG A 178 9.94 -3.09 7.39
C ARG A 178 10.51 -2.62 8.73
N ALA A 179 9.70 -2.63 9.78
CA ALA A 179 10.22 -2.41 11.12
C ALA A 179 10.99 -3.64 11.59
N GLU A 180 12.21 -3.45 12.12
CA GLU A 180 13.12 -4.53 12.55
C GLU A 180 12.44 -5.51 13.54
N ASN A 181 11.63 -4.97 14.46
CA ASN A 181 10.91 -5.75 15.48
C ASN A 181 9.42 -5.93 15.15
N GLY A 182 9.06 -5.82 13.88
CA GLY A 182 7.70 -5.93 13.38
C GLY A 182 6.92 -4.61 13.40
N ASN A 183 6.05 -4.46 12.42
CA ASN A 183 5.28 -3.23 12.22
C ASN A 183 4.26 -2.98 13.35
N GLN A 184 3.82 -4.03 14.06
CA GLN A 184 2.94 -3.91 15.23
C GLN A 184 3.60 -3.11 16.38
N THR A 185 4.91 -2.97 16.40
CA THR A 185 5.66 -2.18 17.38
C THR A 185 5.13 -0.74 17.43
N LEU A 186 4.78 -0.13 16.28
CA LEU A 186 4.18 1.20 16.27
C LEU A 186 2.85 1.25 17.02
N ALA A 187 1.98 0.27 16.79
CA ALA A 187 0.69 0.20 17.49
C ALA A 187 0.88 0.07 19.01
N SER A 188 1.88 -0.71 19.43
CA SER A 188 2.24 -0.88 20.83
C SER A 188 2.72 0.44 21.48
N TYR A 189 3.59 1.19 20.82
CA TYR A 189 4.02 2.50 21.31
C TYR A 189 2.89 3.51 21.41
N LEU A 190 2.01 3.56 20.39
CA LEU A 190 0.84 4.44 20.40
C LEU A 190 -0.13 4.08 21.52
N ALA A 191 -0.38 2.79 21.73
CA ALA A 191 -1.21 2.29 22.83
C ALA A 191 -0.64 2.66 24.20
N GLY A 192 0.67 2.51 24.40
CA GLY A 192 1.35 2.91 25.62
C GLY A 192 1.28 4.41 25.92
N GLY A 193 1.00 5.26 24.93
CA GLY A 193 0.81 6.71 25.09
C GLY A 193 -0.63 7.12 25.44
N ILE A 194 -1.59 6.21 25.43
CA ILE A 194 -2.99 6.51 25.74
C ILE A 194 -3.16 6.80 27.23
N ARG A 195 -3.76 7.97 27.53
CA ARG A 195 -4.14 8.33 28.90
C ARG A 195 -5.57 7.91 29.17
N GLY A 196 -5.77 6.65 29.53
CA GLY A 196 -7.08 6.04 29.75
C GLY A 196 -7.01 4.54 29.82
N THR A 197 -8.13 3.87 29.69
CA THR A 197 -8.22 2.41 29.76
C THR A 197 -8.35 1.81 28.37
N MET A 198 -7.58 0.78 28.10
CA MET A 198 -7.75 -0.07 26.92
C MET A 198 -8.45 -1.35 27.34
N HIS A 199 -9.64 -1.58 26.79
CA HIS A 199 -10.44 -2.76 27.03
C HIS A 199 -10.26 -3.72 25.85
N LEU A 200 -9.46 -4.77 26.06
CA LEU A 200 -9.31 -5.86 25.09
C LEU A 200 -10.45 -6.88 25.26
N ASP A 201 -10.64 -7.75 24.28
CA ASP A 201 -11.73 -8.73 24.25
C ASP A 201 -13.12 -8.09 24.46
N CYS A 202 -13.27 -6.86 24.02
CA CYS A 202 -14.45 -6.04 24.28
C CYS A 202 -15.07 -5.50 22.96
N PRO A 203 -15.80 -6.37 22.21
CA PRO A 203 -16.46 -5.93 20.98
C PRO A 203 -17.60 -4.98 21.26
N VAL A 204 -17.63 -3.85 20.54
CA VAL A 204 -18.77 -2.92 20.57
C VAL A 204 -19.88 -3.51 19.69
N THR A 205 -20.99 -3.87 20.30
CA THR A 205 -22.12 -4.52 19.62
C THR A 205 -23.29 -3.57 19.37
N ASN A 206 -23.31 -2.44 20.03
CA ASN A 206 -24.35 -1.42 19.86
C ASN A 206 -23.80 -0.03 20.23
N VAL A 207 -24.28 1.02 19.55
CA VAL A 207 -23.94 2.43 19.80
C VAL A 207 -25.20 3.25 19.89
#